data_dc1710c39bd06e94507ca47988f85103
#
_entry.id   dc1710c39bd06e94507ca47988f85103
#
_cell.length_a   1.000
_cell.length_b   1.000
_cell.length_c   1.000
_cell.angle_alpha   90.00
_cell.angle_beta   90.00
_cell.angle_gamma   90.00
#
_symmetry.space_group_name_H-M   'P 1'
#
loop_
_entity.id
_entity.type
_entity.pdbx_description
1 polymer ?
#
loop_
_entity_poly.entity_id
_entity_poly.type
_entity_poly.pdbx_seq_one_letter_code
_entity_poly.pdbx_strand_id
1 'polypeptide(L)'
;MAVGKRSLGKRILADLVDVGHNVTVLHHPEMDRGRVYPQVAGATITLISDGVADTFGPWTEIVPINTIDMIYKVLGLSIYGVDVASDYFIQLGYSIVGGSAPNTSQILGEREMRITDAPIAQATELLDFHCSACPANAKLWGRLKTDGGATDEAYITVVVARHIHVRGMLANLATWPWS
;
A
#
# COMPACT_ATOMS: atom_id res chain seq x y z
N MET A 1 34.04 -35.95 -2.25
CA MET A 1 33.22 -34.90 -2.85
C MET A 1 31.79 -35.01 -2.32
N ALA A 2 31.41 -34.20 -1.33
CA ALA A 2 30.07 -34.19 -0.70
C ALA A 2 29.44 -32.80 -0.82
N VAL A 3 29.16 -32.37 -2.06
CA VAL A 3 28.68 -31.01 -2.35
C VAL A 3 27.16 -30.92 -2.58
N GLY A 4 26.44 -32.06 -2.63
CA GLY A 4 25.07 -32.05 -3.14
C GLY A 4 23.94 -31.92 -2.13
N LYS A 5 24.08 -32.39 -0.91
CA LYS A 5 22.90 -32.60 -0.02
C LYS A 5 22.35 -31.36 0.69
N ARG A 6 23.19 -30.35 0.96
CA ARG A 6 22.72 -29.12 1.67
C ARG A 6 21.96 -28.13 0.79
N SER A 7 22.19 -28.19 -0.54
CA SER A 7 21.48 -27.27 -1.46
C SER A 7 20.07 -27.76 -1.80
N LEU A 8 19.86 -29.09 -1.85
CA LEU A 8 18.57 -29.67 -2.17
C LEU A 8 17.52 -29.42 -1.07
N GLY A 9 17.91 -29.63 0.19
CA GLY A 9 17.01 -29.40 1.31
C GLY A 9 16.55 -27.94 1.45
N LYS A 10 17.43 -26.96 1.15
CA LYS A 10 17.06 -25.55 1.15
C LYS A 10 16.12 -25.17 0.01
N ARG A 11 16.28 -25.79 -1.17
CA ARG A 11 15.39 -25.57 -2.31
C ARG A 11 14.01 -26.17 -2.05
N ILE A 12 13.94 -27.41 -1.56
CA ILE A 12 12.67 -28.06 -1.22
C ILE A 12 11.92 -27.26 -0.15
N LEU A 13 12.61 -26.70 0.84
CA LEU A 13 12.00 -25.88 1.87
C LEU A 13 11.47 -24.53 1.31
N ALA A 14 12.21 -23.91 0.39
CA ALA A 14 11.77 -22.69 -0.29
C ALA A 14 10.53 -22.96 -1.16
N ASP A 15 10.53 -24.04 -1.93
CA ASP A 15 9.41 -24.44 -2.78
C ASP A 15 8.17 -24.83 -1.94
N LEU A 16 8.37 -25.47 -0.79
CA LEU A 16 7.28 -25.76 0.17
C LEU A 16 6.69 -24.49 0.81
N VAL A 17 7.53 -23.50 1.06
CA VAL A 17 7.07 -22.18 1.56
C VAL A 17 6.25 -21.45 0.50
N ASP A 18 6.70 -21.47 -0.76
CA ASP A 18 5.96 -20.87 -1.87
C ASP A 18 4.64 -21.59 -2.15
N VAL A 19 4.63 -22.91 -2.12
CA VAL A 19 3.39 -23.70 -2.26
C VAL A 19 2.46 -23.45 -1.08
N GLY A 20 2.99 -23.38 0.15
CA GLY A 20 2.21 -23.05 1.35
C GLY A 20 1.61 -21.65 1.28
N HIS A 21 2.37 -20.69 0.77
CA HIS A 21 1.88 -19.32 0.55
C HIS A 21 0.73 -19.30 -0.47
N ASN A 22 0.92 -19.93 -1.62
CA ASN A 22 -0.08 -20.00 -2.68
C ASN A 22 -1.34 -20.77 -2.24
N VAL A 23 -1.20 -21.86 -1.49
CA VAL A 23 -2.33 -22.63 -0.95
C VAL A 23 -3.10 -21.83 0.10
N THR A 24 -2.40 -21.08 0.96
CA THR A 24 -3.06 -20.21 1.97
C THR A 24 -3.84 -19.09 1.30
N VAL A 25 -3.30 -18.49 0.25
CA VAL A 25 -3.98 -17.49 -0.57
C VAL A 25 -5.24 -18.06 -1.24
N LEU A 26 -5.17 -19.30 -1.74
CA LEU A 26 -6.30 -19.96 -2.39
C LEU A 26 -7.42 -20.39 -1.40
N HIS A 27 -7.04 -20.76 -0.16
CA HIS A 27 -8.01 -21.27 0.82
C HIS A 27 -8.60 -20.21 1.76
N HIS A 28 -8.05 -18.99 1.79
CA HIS A 28 -8.56 -17.89 2.59
C HIS A 28 -8.82 -16.64 1.73
N PRO A 29 -9.79 -16.73 0.79
CA PRO A 29 -10.10 -15.59 -0.09
C PRO A 29 -10.57 -14.34 0.69
N GLU A 30 -11.02 -14.51 1.93
CA GLU A 30 -11.40 -13.38 2.79
C GLU A 30 -10.19 -12.61 3.37
N MET A 31 -9.03 -13.24 3.46
CA MET A 31 -7.80 -12.61 3.96
C MET A 31 -7.09 -11.74 2.91
N ASP A 32 -7.32 -12.04 1.63
CA ASP A 32 -6.69 -11.33 0.50
C ASP A 32 -7.61 -10.33 -0.18
N ARG A 33 -8.85 -10.16 0.30
CA ARG A 33 -9.73 -9.13 -0.25
C ARG A 33 -9.17 -7.76 0.07
N GLY A 34 -8.67 -7.10 -0.96
CA GLY A 34 -8.32 -5.70 -0.88
C GLY A 34 -9.53 -4.88 -0.40
N ARG A 35 -9.31 -3.96 0.53
CA ARG A 35 -10.32 -2.98 0.96
C ARG A 35 -10.03 -1.67 0.28
N VAL A 36 -11.06 -1.06 -0.28
CA VAL A 36 -10.96 0.27 -0.89
C VAL A 36 -11.23 1.33 0.16
N TYR A 37 -10.43 2.37 0.17
CA TYR A 37 -10.65 3.56 1.00
C TYR A 37 -10.81 4.80 0.12
N PRO A 38 -11.78 5.67 0.43
CA PRO A 38 -12.71 5.56 1.54
C PRO A 38 -13.70 4.39 1.34
N GLN A 39 -14.20 3.84 2.46
CA GLN A 39 -15.13 2.68 2.43
C GLN A 39 -16.57 3.04 2.00
N VAL A 40 -16.84 4.31 1.76
CA VAL A 40 -18.14 4.78 1.28
C VAL A 40 -18.18 4.69 -0.24
N ALA A 41 -19.15 3.99 -0.78
CA ALA A 41 -19.31 3.83 -2.23
C ALA A 41 -19.42 5.18 -2.94
N GLY A 42 -18.61 5.36 -3.98
CA GLY A 42 -18.56 6.60 -4.76
C GLY A 42 -17.81 7.77 -4.11
N ALA A 43 -17.31 7.61 -2.88
CA ALA A 43 -16.51 8.64 -2.23
C ALA A 43 -15.03 8.53 -2.68
N THR A 44 -14.36 9.67 -2.73
CA THR A 44 -12.94 9.81 -3.01
C THR A 44 -12.24 10.56 -1.88
N ILE A 45 -10.92 10.46 -1.84
CA ILE A 45 -10.08 11.28 -0.98
C ILE A 45 -9.47 12.36 -1.84
N THR A 46 -9.62 13.61 -1.44
CA THR A 46 -9.00 14.74 -2.12
C THR A 46 -7.62 14.99 -1.55
N LEU A 47 -6.60 14.88 -2.39
CA LEU A 47 -5.25 15.34 -2.08
C LEU A 47 -5.03 16.68 -2.76
N ILE A 48 -4.38 17.60 -2.06
CA ILE A 48 -4.17 18.98 -2.51
C ILE A 48 -2.68 19.28 -2.49
N SER A 49 -2.15 19.88 -3.57
CA SER A 49 -0.77 20.37 -3.63
C SER A 49 -0.60 21.69 -2.86
N ASP A 50 0.65 22.07 -2.58
CA ASP A 50 0.93 23.31 -1.80
C ASP A 50 0.68 24.59 -2.60
N GLY A 51 0.61 24.53 -3.91
CA GLY A 51 0.56 25.73 -4.78
C GLY A 51 1.93 26.31 -5.10
N VAL A 52 3.00 25.64 -4.68
CA VAL A 52 4.38 25.92 -5.08
C VAL A 52 4.89 24.70 -5.83
N ALA A 53 5.46 24.91 -7.02
CA ALA A 53 6.01 23.84 -7.85
C ALA A 53 6.93 22.93 -7.04
N ASP A 54 6.80 21.62 -7.27
CA ASP A 54 7.59 20.56 -6.62
C ASP A 54 7.49 20.51 -5.07
N THR A 55 6.53 21.20 -4.48
CA THR A 55 6.31 21.22 -3.04
C THR A 55 5.10 20.39 -2.66
N PHE A 56 5.27 19.47 -1.70
CA PHE A 56 4.17 18.67 -1.21
C PHE A 56 3.19 19.51 -0.38
N GLY A 57 1.92 19.38 -0.68
CA GLY A 57 0.84 19.89 0.14
C GLY A 57 0.67 19.14 1.47
N PRO A 58 -0.39 19.47 2.21
CA PRO A 58 -0.65 18.89 3.52
C PRO A 58 -0.91 17.38 3.45
N TRP A 59 -0.60 16.68 4.55
CA TRP A 59 -0.98 15.29 4.72
C TRP A 59 -2.49 15.15 4.91
N THR A 60 -3.12 14.30 4.11
CA THR A 60 -4.54 13.94 4.19
C THR A 60 -4.70 12.52 4.70
N GLU A 61 -5.60 12.28 5.64
CA GLU A 61 -5.91 10.96 6.17
C GLU A 61 -6.60 10.10 5.12
N ILE A 62 -6.09 8.88 4.88
CA ILE A 62 -6.66 7.89 3.97
C ILE A 62 -7.35 6.78 4.76
N VAL A 63 -6.63 6.17 5.71
CA VAL A 63 -7.15 5.14 6.60
C VAL A 63 -7.02 5.63 8.03
N PRO A 64 -8.14 5.70 8.78
CA PRO A 64 -8.11 6.12 10.18
C PRO A 64 -7.30 5.16 11.06
N ILE A 65 -6.76 5.69 12.15
CA ILE A 65 -6.05 4.87 13.16
C ILE A 65 -6.98 3.78 13.72
N ASN A 66 -6.42 2.62 14.07
CA ASN A 66 -7.16 1.47 14.63
C ASN A 66 -8.24 0.88 13.71
N THR A 67 -8.21 1.19 12.41
CA THR A 67 -9.18 0.64 11.44
C THR A 67 -8.75 -0.74 10.93
N ILE A 68 -7.44 -0.97 10.79
CA ILE A 68 -6.88 -2.24 10.34
C ILE A 68 -5.98 -2.79 11.46
N ASP A 69 -6.47 -3.81 12.13
CA ASP A 69 -5.87 -4.44 13.30
C ASP A 69 -4.67 -5.36 13.01
N MET A 70 -4.31 -5.51 11.74
CA MET A 70 -3.20 -6.34 11.27
C MET A 70 -2.23 -5.50 10.42
N ILE A 71 -1.01 -6.01 10.25
CA ILE A 71 -0.08 -5.47 9.26
C ILE A 71 -0.75 -5.50 7.89
N TYR A 72 -0.67 -4.41 7.15
CA TYR A 72 -1.29 -4.28 5.83
C TYR A 72 -0.36 -3.62 4.82
N LYS A 73 -0.65 -3.82 3.54
CA LYS A 73 0.05 -3.16 2.42
C LYS A 73 -0.92 -2.37 1.58
N VAL A 74 -0.45 -1.28 1.01
CA VAL A 74 -1.13 -0.64 -0.11
C VAL A 74 -0.83 -1.48 -1.36
N LEU A 75 -1.87 -1.93 -2.03
CA LEU A 75 -1.78 -2.67 -3.29
C LEU A 75 -1.70 -1.70 -4.48
N GLY A 76 -2.41 -0.60 -4.38
CA GLY A 76 -2.45 0.41 -5.42
C GLY A 76 -3.39 1.54 -5.09
N LEU A 77 -3.44 2.50 -5.99
CA LEU A 77 -4.37 3.63 -5.94
C LEU A 77 -5.03 3.83 -7.29
N SER A 78 -6.26 4.34 -7.28
CA SER A 78 -6.95 4.77 -8.48
C SER A 78 -7.22 6.26 -8.39
N ILE A 79 -7.03 6.98 -9.50
CA ILE A 79 -7.37 8.41 -9.60
C ILE A 79 -8.70 8.51 -10.32
N TYR A 80 -9.64 9.17 -9.68
CA TYR A 80 -10.97 9.39 -10.24
C TYR A 80 -11.10 10.73 -10.97
N GLY A 81 -10.22 11.66 -10.68
CA GLY A 81 -10.19 12.94 -11.34
C GLY A 81 -9.01 13.79 -10.89
N VAL A 82 -8.68 14.75 -11.72
CA VAL A 82 -7.76 15.85 -11.44
C VAL A 82 -8.36 17.12 -12.00
N ASP A 83 -8.01 18.25 -11.45
CA ASP A 83 -8.51 19.56 -11.89
C ASP A 83 -7.71 20.13 -13.08
N VAL A 84 -6.42 19.82 -13.17
CA VAL A 84 -5.50 20.37 -14.19
C VAL A 84 -4.63 19.26 -14.79
N ALA A 85 -4.22 19.41 -16.04
CA ALA A 85 -3.19 18.57 -16.65
C ALA A 85 -1.81 18.96 -16.11
N SER A 86 -1.10 18.02 -15.49
CA SER A 86 0.18 18.25 -14.79
C SER A 86 0.90 16.93 -14.52
N ASP A 87 2.14 17.00 -14.08
CA ASP A 87 2.85 15.87 -13.49
C ASP A 87 2.52 15.81 -11.99
N TYR A 88 1.82 14.75 -11.59
CA TYR A 88 1.36 14.51 -10.23
C TYR A 88 2.27 13.53 -9.50
N PHE A 89 2.67 13.88 -8.28
CA PHE A 89 3.46 13.01 -7.42
C PHE A 89 2.68 12.75 -6.13
N ILE A 90 2.21 11.52 -5.97
CA ILE A 90 1.51 11.09 -4.76
C ILE A 90 2.49 10.38 -3.85
N GLN A 91 2.61 10.85 -2.62
CA GLN A 91 3.41 10.22 -1.59
C GLN A 91 2.50 9.66 -0.49
N LEU A 92 2.77 8.41 -0.10
CA LEU A 92 2.08 7.74 1.01
C LEU A 92 3.00 7.61 2.21
N GLY A 93 2.41 7.70 3.38
CA GLY A 93 3.10 7.52 4.65
C GLY A 93 2.17 6.97 5.72
N TYR A 94 2.71 6.53 6.85
CA TYR A 94 1.91 6.05 7.97
C TYR A 94 2.30 6.74 9.28
N SER A 95 1.40 6.73 10.25
CA SER A 95 1.71 7.08 11.64
C SER A 95 1.02 6.11 12.60
N ILE A 96 1.70 5.80 13.72
CA ILE A 96 1.16 4.96 14.78
C ILE A 96 0.63 5.78 15.96
N VAL A 97 0.84 7.10 15.92
CA VAL A 97 0.38 8.04 16.95
C VAL A 97 -0.83 8.79 16.39
N GLY A 98 -1.94 8.77 17.13
CA GLY A 98 -3.15 9.49 16.75
C GLY A 98 -2.88 10.98 16.60
N GLY A 99 -3.27 11.54 15.45
CA GLY A 99 -3.20 12.99 15.18
C GLY A 99 -1.87 13.51 14.65
N SER A 100 -0.81 12.71 14.60
CA SER A 100 0.47 13.13 14.04
C SER A 100 0.62 12.72 12.59
N ALA A 101 1.08 13.64 11.75
CA ALA A 101 1.48 13.34 10.38
C ALA A 101 2.73 12.44 10.34
N PRO A 102 2.98 11.70 9.24
CA PRO A 102 4.18 10.89 9.08
C PRO A 102 5.46 11.72 9.15
N ASN A 103 6.48 11.18 9.78
CA ASN A 103 7.85 11.69 9.66
C ASN A 103 8.59 11.02 8.49
N THR A 104 9.83 11.41 8.22
CA THR A 104 10.62 10.90 7.10
C THR A 104 10.85 9.37 7.13
N SER A 105 10.96 8.77 8.32
CA SER A 105 11.14 7.31 8.47
C SER A 105 9.83 6.53 8.27
N GLN A 106 8.71 7.21 8.20
CA GLN A 106 7.37 6.63 8.03
C GLN A 106 6.82 6.80 6.60
N ILE A 107 7.64 7.32 5.70
CA ILE A 107 7.30 7.38 4.28
C ILE A 107 7.31 5.96 3.70
N LEU A 108 6.23 5.58 3.05
CA LEU A 108 6.05 4.28 2.40
C LEU A 108 6.59 4.26 0.98
N GLY A 109 6.38 5.33 0.26
CA GLY A 109 6.80 5.48 -1.14
C GLY A 109 6.14 6.68 -1.81
N GLU A 110 6.55 6.89 -3.04
CA GLU A 110 6.07 7.96 -3.92
C GLU A 110 5.77 7.39 -5.31
N ARG A 111 4.74 7.89 -5.96
CA ARG A 111 4.35 7.54 -7.32
C ARG A 111 4.18 8.80 -8.14
N GLU A 112 4.90 8.87 -9.25
CA GLU A 112 4.75 9.88 -10.29
C GLU A 112 3.71 9.43 -11.31
N MET A 113 2.89 10.38 -11.78
CA MET A 113 1.90 10.17 -12.82
C MET A 113 1.79 11.43 -13.66
N ARG A 114 1.92 11.26 -14.96
CA ARG A 114 1.72 12.33 -15.92
C ARG A 114 0.29 12.29 -16.46
N ILE A 115 -0.43 13.38 -16.28
CA ILE A 115 -1.80 13.53 -16.75
C ILE A 115 -1.84 14.65 -17.80
N THR A 116 -2.10 14.29 -19.03
CA THR A 116 -2.05 15.20 -20.17
C THR A 116 -3.39 15.84 -20.50
N ASP A 117 -4.49 15.23 -20.04
CA ASP A 117 -5.86 15.70 -20.28
C ASP A 117 -6.62 15.83 -18.97
N ALA A 118 -7.13 17.00 -18.69
CA ALA A 118 -7.99 17.28 -17.54
C ALA A 118 -9.31 17.93 -18.01
N PRO A 119 -10.42 17.75 -17.26
CA PRO A 119 -10.56 16.89 -16.09
C PRO A 119 -10.73 15.42 -16.49
N ILE A 120 -9.98 14.53 -15.86
CA ILE A 120 -10.22 13.10 -15.99
C ILE A 120 -11.47 12.75 -15.20
N ALA A 121 -12.50 12.27 -15.86
CA ALA A 121 -13.76 11.94 -15.23
C ALA A 121 -13.78 10.54 -14.56
N GLN A 122 -12.86 9.66 -14.92
CA GLN A 122 -12.75 8.30 -14.35
C GLN A 122 -11.35 7.71 -14.58
N ALA A 123 -10.67 7.32 -13.52
CA ALA A 123 -9.57 6.37 -13.62
C ALA A 123 -10.15 4.96 -13.64
N THR A 124 -9.87 4.23 -14.70
CA THR A 124 -10.30 2.84 -14.87
C THR A 124 -9.25 1.84 -14.42
N GLU A 125 -8.04 2.29 -14.12
CA GLU A 125 -6.91 1.43 -13.74
C GLU A 125 -6.48 1.64 -12.29
N LEU A 126 -6.18 0.52 -11.62
CA LEU A 126 -5.48 0.51 -10.37
C LEU A 126 -3.98 0.68 -10.65
N LEU A 127 -3.41 1.78 -10.22
CA LEU A 127 -1.98 2.02 -10.31
C LEU A 127 -1.27 1.28 -9.19
N ASP A 128 -0.36 0.38 -9.55
CA ASP A 128 0.47 -0.34 -8.60
C ASP A 128 1.28 0.62 -7.73
N PHE A 129 1.20 0.42 -6.42
CA PHE A 129 1.96 1.18 -5.46
C PHE A 129 2.87 0.26 -4.64
N HIS A 130 4.11 0.08 -5.11
CA HIS A 130 5.09 -0.74 -4.42
C HIS A 130 5.62 -0.02 -3.18
N CYS A 131 5.16 -0.44 -2.02
CA CYS A 131 5.58 0.17 -0.76
C CYS A 131 5.84 -0.88 0.34
N SER A 132 6.48 -0.43 1.41
CA SER A 132 6.65 -1.19 2.63
C SER A 132 5.30 -1.48 3.29
N ALA A 133 5.24 -2.50 4.15
CA ALA A 133 4.04 -2.78 4.92
C ALA A 133 3.83 -1.75 6.02
N CYS A 134 2.57 -1.36 6.23
CA CYS A 134 2.14 -0.54 7.35
C CYS A 134 1.98 -1.41 8.60
N PRO A 135 2.39 -0.94 9.78
CA PRO A 135 2.10 -1.61 11.04
C PRO A 135 0.59 -1.78 11.29
N ALA A 136 0.24 -2.76 12.11
CA ALA A 136 -1.13 -2.90 12.61
C ALA A 136 -1.58 -1.63 13.33
N ASN A 137 -2.85 -1.28 13.18
CA ASN A 137 -3.48 -0.10 13.76
C ASN A 137 -2.91 1.25 13.30
N ALA A 138 -1.95 1.27 12.38
CA ALA A 138 -1.41 2.52 11.85
C ALA A 138 -2.47 3.27 11.02
N LYS A 139 -2.38 4.59 11.07
CA LYS A 139 -3.09 5.51 10.18
C LYS A 139 -2.31 5.60 8.87
N LEU A 140 -3.00 5.53 7.73
CA LEU A 140 -2.42 5.80 6.41
C LEU A 140 -2.71 7.25 6.01
N TRP A 141 -1.70 7.89 5.45
CA TRP A 141 -1.74 9.25 4.97
C TRP A 141 -1.30 9.34 3.52
N GLY A 142 -1.83 10.33 2.81
CA GLY A 142 -1.37 10.71 1.48
C GLY A 142 -1.15 12.21 1.37
N ARG A 143 -0.26 12.61 0.47
CA ARG A 143 -0.08 14.00 0.07
C ARG A 143 0.30 14.09 -1.39
N LEU A 144 0.13 15.27 -1.95
CA LEU A 144 0.30 15.57 -3.35
C LEU A 144 1.31 16.69 -3.55
N LYS A 145 2.11 16.60 -4.60
CA LYS A 145 2.79 17.74 -5.24
C LYS A 145 2.60 17.68 -6.74
N THR A 146 2.72 18.82 -7.40
CA THR A 146 2.71 18.94 -8.85
C THR A 146 3.91 19.76 -9.31
N ASP A 147 4.24 19.68 -10.58
CA ASP A 147 5.23 20.55 -11.21
C ASP A 147 4.71 21.97 -11.49
N GLY A 148 3.40 22.17 -11.34
CA GLY A 148 2.73 23.47 -11.45
C GLY A 148 2.95 24.35 -10.21
N GLY A 149 2.79 25.66 -10.40
CA GLY A 149 2.85 26.66 -9.31
C GLY A 149 1.47 27.07 -8.79
N ALA A 150 0.44 26.26 -9.00
CA ALA A 150 -0.92 26.46 -8.50
C ALA A 150 -1.31 25.35 -7.52
N THR A 151 -2.34 25.59 -6.73
CA THR A 151 -2.93 24.55 -5.87
C THR A 151 -3.78 23.64 -6.75
N ASP A 152 -3.32 22.42 -6.97
CA ASP A 152 -3.98 21.40 -7.78
C ASP A 152 -4.57 20.31 -6.89
N GLU A 153 -5.62 19.66 -7.36
CA GLU A 153 -6.33 18.61 -6.64
C GLU A 153 -6.30 17.27 -7.39
N ALA A 154 -6.17 16.19 -6.64
CA ALA A 154 -6.37 14.83 -7.14
C ALA A 154 -7.37 14.06 -6.26
N TYR A 155 -8.35 13.46 -6.90
CA TYR A 155 -9.39 12.64 -6.26
C TYR A 155 -8.99 11.17 -6.39
N ILE A 156 -8.68 10.53 -5.27
CA ILE A 156 -8.13 9.17 -5.27
C ILE A 156 -8.97 8.20 -4.44
N THR A 157 -8.82 6.91 -4.74
CA THR A 157 -9.10 5.82 -3.81
C THR A 157 -7.87 4.96 -3.66
N VAL A 158 -7.73 4.30 -2.50
CA VAL A 158 -6.58 3.45 -2.19
C VAL A 158 -7.05 2.06 -1.85
N VAL A 159 -6.41 1.05 -2.46
CA VAL A 159 -6.68 -0.36 -2.17
C VAL A 159 -5.61 -0.87 -1.21
N VAL A 160 -6.04 -1.40 -0.08
CA VAL A 160 -5.16 -2.00 0.92
C VAL A 160 -5.52 -3.47 1.14
N ALA A 161 -4.53 -4.30 1.40
CA ALA A 161 -4.72 -5.70 1.77
C ALA A 161 -3.97 -6.03 3.05
N ARG A 162 -4.50 -6.95 3.83
CA ARG A 162 -3.82 -7.50 5.00
C ARG A 162 -2.56 -8.23 4.55
N HIS A 163 -1.45 -7.96 5.22
CA HIS A 163 -0.18 -8.64 4.94
C HIS A 163 -0.02 -9.82 5.91
N ILE A 164 -0.14 -11.04 5.37
CA ILE A 164 0.02 -12.25 6.16
C ILE A 164 1.48 -12.67 6.09
N HIS A 165 2.18 -12.61 7.22
CA HIS A 165 3.49 -13.21 7.34
C HIS A 165 3.37 -14.71 7.64
N VAL A 166 3.75 -15.54 6.69
CA VAL A 166 3.80 -17.02 6.85
C VAL A 166 4.85 -17.47 7.87
N ARG A 167 5.76 -16.59 8.30
CA ARG A 167 6.81 -16.93 9.29
C ARG A 167 6.27 -17.48 10.62
N GLY A 168 5.09 -17.07 11.06
CA GLY A 168 4.47 -17.61 12.28
C GLY A 168 3.98 -19.04 12.15
N MET A 169 3.62 -19.50 10.94
CA MET A 169 3.22 -20.89 10.70
C MET A 169 4.39 -21.86 10.73
N LEU A 170 5.56 -21.45 10.24
CA LEU A 170 6.76 -22.30 10.24
C LEU A 170 7.35 -22.49 11.64
N ALA A 171 7.20 -21.52 12.54
CA ALA A 171 7.62 -21.68 13.94
C ALA A 171 6.78 -22.75 14.66
N ASN A 172 5.51 -22.91 14.32
CA ASN A 172 4.64 -23.94 14.89
C ASN A 172 4.89 -25.33 14.28
N LEU A 173 5.38 -25.42 13.04
CA LEU A 173 5.76 -26.70 12.42
C LEU A 173 7.03 -27.30 13.05
N ALA A 174 7.93 -26.46 13.59
CA ALA A 174 9.14 -26.92 14.27
C ALA A 174 8.85 -27.57 15.64
N THR A 175 7.66 -27.45 16.17
CA THR A 175 7.22 -28.04 17.44
C THR A 175 6.28 -29.24 17.27
N TRP A 176 6.11 -29.75 16.04
CA TRP A 176 5.31 -30.94 15.83
C TRP A 176 6.05 -32.19 16.32
N PRO A 177 5.33 -33.15 16.93
CA PRO A 177 5.93 -34.28 17.63
C PRO A 177 6.51 -35.38 16.74
N TRP A 178 6.92 -35.08 15.54
CA TRP A 178 7.55 -36.01 14.60
C TRP A 178 9.04 -35.72 14.38
N SER A 179 9.66 -34.92 15.23
CA SER A 179 11.12 -34.70 15.23
C SER A 179 11.83 -35.67 16.21
#